data_dd389e07abefad00506e8a9c2e31640f
#
_entry.id   dd389e07abefad00506e8a9c2e31640f
#
_cell.length_a   1.000
_cell.length_b   1.000
_cell.length_c   1.000
_cell.angle_alpha   90.00
_cell.angle_beta   90.00
_cell.angle_gamma   90.00
#
_symmetry.space_group_name_H-M   'P 1'
#
loop_
_entity.id
_entity.type
_entity.pdbx_description
1 polymer ?
#
loop_
_entity_poly.entity_id
_entity_poly.type
_entity_poly.pdbx_seq_one_letter_code
_entity_poly.pdbx_strand_id
1 'polypeptide(L)'
;MHRRDFIKKVILFSLSFVIFKTKIMANTLFKPFNLVDGVFVNNYVSHKSSFKDFWKWRRESSKPEPIAFPMVENDPEYLKSNKSENTITWIGHSTFLLQIDGINILTDPHFTKRASPLSFMGPSRTTPPGLKIEELPFIDFVLISHNHYDHLDSKTIQLLLKKQNVNQPTFFVPLKLRDILSKLGARNVMEHEWWQMTQFKNLEIHSVPVQHWSKRTFNDTNKTLWCGWVVKSNNFKYFFVGDTGYSKDFKDIQKKFGSFDLSTIPIGAYAPRWFMKDSHCNVEEAIQIHKDVKSKKSIAMHWGTFQLTDEPMDEPIKLLQELTKQLKISKDEFSYMTHGQTRKI
;
A
#
# COMPACT_ATOMS: atom_id res chain seq x y z
N MET A 1 35.74 63.31 -3.53
CA MET A 1 34.47 62.68 -3.11
C MET A 1 34.68 61.16 -3.13
N HIS A 2 34.47 60.52 -2.01
CA HIS A 2 35.21 59.32 -1.58
C HIS A 2 34.73 58.00 -2.19
N ARG A 3 35.67 57.19 -2.67
CA ARG A 3 35.57 55.79 -3.12
C ARG A 3 35.04 54.80 -2.03
N ARG A 4 34.69 55.30 -0.86
CA ARG A 4 34.31 54.48 0.32
C ARG A 4 32.82 54.20 0.44
N ASP A 5 31.96 54.94 -0.26
CA ASP A 5 30.50 54.77 -0.13
C ASP A 5 29.87 53.83 -1.18
N PHE A 6 30.64 53.45 -2.19
CA PHE A 6 30.18 52.49 -3.20
C PHE A 6 30.34 51.03 -2.75
N ILE A 7 31.26 50.75 -1.85
CA ILE A 7 31.55 49.40 -1.35
C ILE A 7 30.53 48.95 -0.28
N LYS A 8 29.89 49.89 0.40
CA LYS A 8 28.89 49.57 1.44
C LYS A 8 27.49 49.24 0.89
N LYS A 9 27.19 49.53 -0.38
CA LYS A 9 25.89 49.23 -1.02
C LYS A 9 25.88 47.92 -1.80
N VAL A 10 26.99 47.29 -2.08
CA VAL A 10 27.08 46.03 -2.82
C VAL A 10 27.12 44.79 -1.88
N ILE A 11 27.29 44.99 -0.57
CA ILE A 11 27.33 43.87 0.42
C ILE A 11 25.96 43.57 1.05
N LEU A 12 24.91 44.33 0.70
CA LEU A 12 23.55 44.14 1.25
C LEU A 12 22.58 43.45 0.32
N PHE A 13 23.02 42.90 -0.84
CA PHE A 13 22.12 42.25 -1.80
C PHE A 13 22.51 40.81 -2.15
N SER A 14 23.33 40.21 -1.37
CA SER A 14 23.64 38.79 -1.51
C SER A 14 23.73 38.18 -0.13
N LEU A 15 22.69 37.54 0.34
CA LEU A 15 22.54 36.43 1.27
C LEU A 15 21.19 36.46 1.98
N SER A 16 20.09 36.48 1.21
CA SER A 16 18.85 35.93 1.72
C SER A 16 18.75 34.47 1.24
N PHE A 17 19.81 33.70 1.46
CA PHE A 17 19.68 32.26 1.60
C PHE A 17 18.96 32.02 2.92
N VAL A 18 17.64 31.85 2.84
CA VAL A 18 16.87 31.26 3.91
C VAL A 18 17.38 29.84 4.08
N ILE A 19 18.40 29.68 4.91
CA ILE A 19 18.74 28.41 5.52
C ILE A 19 17.54 28.09 6.41
N PHE A 20 16.63 27.31 5.89
CA PHE A 20 15.76 26.50 6.72
C PHE A 20 16.70 25.58 7.51
N LYS A 21 17.20 26.06 8.62
CA LYS A 21 17.66 25.21 9.71
C LYS A 21 16.43 24.43 10.17
N THR A 22 16.14 23.31 9.49
CA THR A 22 15.48 22.19 10.14
C THR A 22 16.34 21.91 11.37
N LYS A 23 15.88 22.35 12.53
CA LYS A 23 16.32 21.79 13.80
C LYS A 23 16.05 20.30 13.67
N ILE A 24 17.09 19.55 13.31
CA ILE A 24 17.18 18.14 13.63
C ILE A 24 17.19 18.16 15.15
N MET A 25 16.02 18.04 15.76
CA MET A 25 15.92 17.72 17.17
C MET A 25 16.69 16.42 17.34
N ALA A 26 17.75 16.50 18.13
CA ALA A 26 18.56 15.36 18.51
C ALA A 26 17.64 14.20 18.91
N ASN A 27 17.92 13.03 18.37
CA ASN A 27 17.34 11.74 18.68
C ASN A 27 17.19 11.55 20.20
N THR A 28 16.13 12.03 20.80
CA THR A 28 15.49 11.28 21.84
C THR A 28 15.01 10.03 21.15
N LEU A 29 15.55 8.86 21.50
CA LEU A 29 15.16 7.55 20.99
C LEU A 29 13.65 7.40 21.22
N PHE A 30 12.85 7.85 20.25
CA PHE A 30 11.42 7.70 20.28
C PHE A 30 11.16 6.20 20.08
N LYS A 31 10.80 5.53 21.17
CA LYS A 31 10.41 4.13 21.12
C LYS A 31 9.00 4.08 20.54
N PRO A 32 8.78 3.47 19.36
CA PRO A 32 7.44 3.29 18.83
C PRO A 32 6.55 2.61 19.86
N PHE A 33 5.31 3.05 19.97
CA PHE A 33 4.33 2.55 20.93
C PHE A 33 4.14 1.01 20.85
N ASN A 34 4.19 0.46 19.65
CA ASN A 34 3.97 -0.95 19.37
C ASN A 34 5.26 -1.78 19.19
N LEU A 35 6.42 -1.25 19.61
CA LEU A 35 7.71 -1.99 19.57
C LEU A 35 8.00 -2.62 20.94
N VAL A 36 7.89 -3.95 21.01
CA VAL A 36 8.15 -4.74 22.22
C VAL A 36 9.32 -5.70 21.95
N ASP A 37 10.33 -5.71 22.79
CA ASP A 37 11.52 -6.58 22.67
C ASP A 37 12.16 -6.59 21.27
N GLY A 38 12.18 -5.43 20.61
CA GLY A 38 12.79 -5.25 19.29
C GLY A 38 11.96 -5.71 18.10
N VAL A 39 10.73 -6.16 18.31
CA VAL A 39 9.78 -6.54 17.27
C VAL A 39 8.49 -5.73 17.40
N PHE A 40 7.86 -5.44 16.26
CA PHE A 40 6.56 -4.79 16.24
C PHE A 40 5.44 -5.76 16.58
N VAL A 41 4.40 -5.27 17.26
CA VAL A 41 3.25 -6.06 17.68
C VAL A 41 1.94 -5.36 17.26
N ASN A 42 0.89 -6.16 17.05
CA ASN A 42 -0.45 -5.64 16.77
C ASN A 42 -1.11 -5.06 18.03
N ASN A 43 -2.08 -4.14 17.84
CA ASN A 43 -2.78 -3.49 18.95
C ASN A 43 -3.68 -4.45 19.74
N TYR A 44 -4.42 -5.32 19.04
CA TYR A 44 -5.52 -6.08 19.63
C TYR A 44 -5.35 -7.59 19.58
N VAL A 45 -4.78 -8.13 18.52
CA VAL A 45 -4.65 -9.57 18.33
C VAL A 45 -3.18 -9.92 18.14
N SER A 46 -2.66 -10.80 18.98
CA SER A 46 -1.30 -11.32 18.80
C SER A 46 -1.30 -12.33 17.65
N HIS A 47 -0.45 -12.11 16.65
CA HIS A 47 -0.22 -13.11 15.62
C HIS A 47 0.45 -14.34 16.27
N LYS A 48 -0.25 -15.48 16.27
CA LYS A 48 0.18 -16.68 17.01
C LYS A 48 0.70 -17.81 16.11
N SER A 49 0.77 -17.58 14.79
CA SER A 49 1.23 -18.64 13.88
C SER A 49 2.70 -18.98 14.13
N SER A 50 2.95 -20.23 14.47
CA SER A 50 4.27 -20.76 14.74
C SER A 50 4.89 -21.40 13.48
N PHE A 51 6.20 -21.67 13.51
CA PHE A 51 6.86 -22.46 12.47
C PHE A 51 6.24 -23.86 12.33
N LYS A 52 5.75 -24.45 13.42
CA LYS A 52 5.02 -25.74 13.43
C LYS A 52 3.69 -25.63 12.66
N ASP A 53 2.96 -24.53 12.84
CA ASP A 53 1.70 -24.29 12.13
C ASP A 53 1.93 -24.07 10.63
N PHE A 54 3.00 -23.37 10.25
CA PHE A 54 3.40 -23.25 8.85
C PHE A 54 3.68 -24.62 8.20
N TRP A 55 4.42 -25.50 8.86
CA TRP A 55 4.70 -26.84 8.33
C TRP A 55 3.47 -27.73 8.32
N LYS A 56 2.57 -27.60 9.31
CA LYS A 56 1.27 -28.26 9.31
C LYS A 56 0.47 -27.85 8.08
N TRP A 57 0.30 -26.54 7.88
CA TRP A 57 -0.37 -26.02 6.69
C TRP A 57 0.29 -26.51 5.40
N ARG A 58 1.61 -26.41 5.26
CA ARG A 58 2.32 -26.86 4.04
C ARG A 58 2.08 -28.32 3.71
N ARG A 59 1.93 -29.17 4.69
CA ARG A 59 1.67 -30.60 4.51
C ARG A 59 0.20 -30.89 4.17
N GLU A 60 -0.73 -30.12 4.76
CA GLU A 60 -2.17 -30.30 4.61
C GLU A 60 -2.75 -29.47 3.45
N SER A 61 -1.98 -28.49 2.95
CA SER A 61 -2.39 -27.57 1.88
C SER A 61 -2.68 -28.32 0.58
N SER A 62 -3.86 -28.06 0.02
CA SER A 62 -4.28 -28.52 -1.30
C SER A 62 -4.66 -27.29 -2.12
N LYS A 63 -3.65 -26.67 -2.74
CA LYS A 63 -3.88 -25.47 -3.56
C LYS A 63 -4.63 -25.85 -4.84
N PRO A 64 -5.74 -25.18 -5.13
CA PRO A 64 -6.41 -25.30 -6.42
C PRO A 64 -5.50 -24.89 -7.58
N GLU A 65 -5.83 -25.39 -8.78
CA GLU A 65 -5.12 -24.96 -9.99
C GLU A 65 -5.29 -23.45 -10.20
N PRO A 66 -4.18 -22.74 -10.44
CA PRO A 66 -4.22 -21.31 -10.67
C PRO A 66 -4.94 -20.97 -11.98
N ILE A 67 -5.79 -19.95 -11.94
CA ILE A 67 -6.53 -19.47 -13.12
C ILE A 67 -6.11 -18.04 -13.48
N ALA A 68 -6.14 -17.72 -14.77
CA ALA A 68 -5.99 -16.37 -15.28
C ALA A 68 -7.38 -15.70 -15.39
N PHE A 69 -7.42 -14.41 -15.10
CA PHE A 69 -8.66 -13.62 -15.20
C PHE A 69 -8.70 -12.80 -16.50
N PRO A 70 -9.89 -12.47 -16.99
CA PRO A 70 -10.02 -11.49 -18.06
C PRO A 70 -9.35 -10.18 -17.71
N MET A 71 -8.83 -9.50 -18.73
CA MET A 71 -8.23 -8.18 -18.61
C MET A 71 -9.01 -7.18 -19.47
N VAL A 72 -8.93 -5.92 -19.07
CA VAL A 72 -9.42 -4.80 -19.88
C VAL A 72 -8.20 -4.08 -20.43
N GLU A 73 -8.22 -3.75 -21.72
CA GLU A 73 -7.22 -2.89 -22.31
C GLU A 73 -7.33 -1.48 -21.68
N ASN A 74 -6.23 -0.98 -21.19
CA ASN A 74 -6.15 0.34 -20.57
C ASN A 74 -5.77 1.40 -21.61
N ASP A 75 -6.05 2.67 -21.32
CA ASP A 75 -5.60 3.83 -22.09
C ASP A 75 -4.45 4.54 -21.35
N PRO A 76 -3.19 4.17 -21.62
CA PRO A 76 -2.05 4.81 -20.96
C PRO A 76 -1.89 6.29 -21.30
N GLU A 77 -2.31 6.74 -22.47
CA GLU A 77 -2.20 8.15 -22.89
C GLU A 77 -3.19 9.01 -22.12
N TYR A 78 -4.42 8.50 -21.91
CA TYR A 78 -5.36 9.14 -21.00
C TYR A 78 -4.76 9.28 -19.59
N LEU A 79 -4.20 8.20 -19.02
CA LEU A 79 -3.61 8.24 -17.68
C LEU A 79 -2.42 9.19 -17.57
N LYS A 80 -1.59 9.32 -18.61
CA LYS A 80 -0.45 10.25 -18.65
C LYS A 80 -0.91 11.72 -18.76
N SER A 81 -1.97 11.95 -19.49
CA SER A 81 -2.51 13.32 -19.73
C SER A 81 -3.46 13.79 -18.63
N ASN A 82 -4.06 12.89 -17.86
CA ASN A 82 -5.03 13.22 -16.81
C ASN A 82 -4.41 14.09 -15.71
N LYS A 83 -4.96 15.29 -15.49
CA LYS A 83 -4.54 16.24 -14.45
C LYS A 83 -5.70 16.73 -13.58
N SER A 84 -6.92 16.42 -13.96
CA SER A 84 -8.11 17.02 -13.34
C SER A 84 -9.10 16.00 -12.79
N GLU A 85 -9.14 14.79 -13.35
CA GLU A 85 -10.08 13.77 -12.92
C GLU A 85 -9.47 12.86 -11.85
N ASN A 86 -10.21 12.63 -10.77
CA ASN A 86 -9.83 11.61 -9.82
C ASN A 86 -10.15 10.22 -10.37
N THR A 87 -9.13 9.36 -10.47
CA THR A 87 -9.28 8.02 -11.03
C THR A 87 -8.55 6.97 -10.20
N ILE A 88 -9.03 5.73 -10.31
CA ILE A 88 -8.36 4.54 -9.79
C ILE A 88 -8.25 3.50 -10.90
N THR A 89 -7.04 2.97 -11.10
CA THR A 89 -6.74 1.89 -12.05
C THR A 89 -6.22 0.69 -11.29
N TRP A 90 -6.84 -0.48 -11.45
CA TRP A 90 -6.34 -1.70 -10.84
C TRP A 90 -5.32 -2.40 -11.75
N ILE A 91 -4.08 -2.47 -11.29
CA ILE A 91 -2.99 -3.12 -12.03
C ILE A 91 -2.93 -4.61 -11.70
N GLY A 92 -3.37 -4.98 -10.49
CA GLY A 92 -3.43 -6.37 -10.03
C GLY A 92 -2.94 -6.50 -8.60
N HIS A 93 -3.39 -7.54 -7.88
CA HIS A 93 -3.09 -7.76 -6.47
C HIS A 93 -3.46 -6.56 -5.60
N SER A 94 -2.50 -5.96 -4.91
CA SER A 94 -2.67 -4.72 -4.12
C SER A 94 -2.10 -3.49 -4.83
N THR A 95 -1.76 -3.61 -6.12
CA THR A 95 -1.21 -2.53 -6.92
C THR A 95 -2.32 -1.73 -7.60
N PHE A 96 -2.48 -0.49 -7.19
CA PHE A 96 -3.37 0.50 -7.82
C PHE A 96 -2.57 1.73 -8.24
N LEU A 97 -2.94 2.29 -9.38
CA LEU A 97 -2.61 3.67 -9.72
C LEU A 97 -3.81 4.54 -9.38
N LEU A 98 -3.62 5.47 -8.44
CA LEU A 98 -4.60 6.50 -8.14
C LEU A 98 -4.11 7.84 -8.69
N GLN A 99 -5.02 8.60 -9.26
CA GLN A 99 -4.80 9.98 -9.64
C GLN A 99 -5.79 10.83 -8.83
N ILE A 100 -5.27 11.63 -7.91
CA ILE A 100 -6.07 12.46 -6.99
C ILE A 100 -5.53 13.88 -7.04
N ASP A 101 -6.39 14.84 -7.41
CA ASP A 101 -6.03 16.25 -7.51
C ASP A 101 -4.74 16.50 -8.35
N GLY A 102 -4.59 15.76 -9.45
CA GLY A 102 -3.43 15.83 -10.35
C GLY A 102 -2.15 15.16 -9.82
N ILE A 103 -2.23 14.43 -8.72
CA ILE A 103 -1.12 13.69 -8.11
C ILE A 103 -1.29 12.20 -8.41
N ASN A 104 -0.22 11.56 -8.91
CA ASN A 104 -0.20 10.13 -9.26
C ASN A 104 0.42 9.31 -8.12
N ILE A 105 -0.35 8.39 -7.59
CA ILE A 105 -0.03 7.56 -6.42
C ILE A 105 -0.01 6.10 -6.84
N LEU A 106 1.01 5.36 -6.46
CA LEU A 106 1.09 3.92 -6.70
C LEU A 106 1.11 3.16 -5.38
N THR A 107 0.24 2.15 -5.20
CA THR A 107 0.20 1.32 -4.00
C THR A 107 0.89 -0.01 -4.24
N ASP A 108 1.66 -0.50 -3.27
CA ASP A 108 2.32 -1.81 -3.22
C ASP A 108 2.72 -2.34 -4.62
N PRO A 109 3.59 -1.66 -5.36
CA PRO A 109 3.82 -1.93 -6.77
C PRO A 109 4.51 -3.29 -6.98
N HIS A 110 3.80 -4.19 -7.67
CA HIS A 110 4.27 -5.50 -8.05
C HIS A 110 3.98 -5.78 -9.52
N PHE A 111 5.03 -5.77 -10.37
CA PHE A 111 4.92 -5.96 -11.82
C PHE A 111 5.64 -7.22 -12.30
N THR A 112 6.41 -7.89 -11.45
CA THR A 112 7.17 -9.06 -11.83
C THR A 112 6.34 -10.35 -11.82
N LYS A 113 6.93 -11.41 -12.37
CA LYS A 113 6.26 -12.70 -12.55
C LYS A 113 6.02 -13.43 -11.21
N ARG A 114 6.81 -13.16 -10.17
CA ARG A 114 6.75 -13.96 -8.93
C ARG A 114 6.77 -13.08 -7.68
N ALA A 115 5.92 -13.42 -6.74
CA ALA A 115 5.97 -12.93 -5.37
C ALA A 115 6.99 -13.75 -4.55
N SER A 116 8.28 -13.54 -4.81
CA SER A 116 9.35 -14.37 -4.26
C SER A 116 10.71 -13.66 -4.35
N PRO A 117 11.66 -13.96 -3.44
CA PRO A 117 13.05 -13.54 -3.60
C PRO A 117 13.76 -14.24 -4.77
N LEU A 118 13.22 -15.37 -5.24
CA LEU A 118 13.80 -16.18 -6.30
C LEU A 118 12.96 -16.07 -7.59
N SER A 119 13.63 -15.82 -8.72
CA SER A 119 12.93 -15.64 -10.01
C SER A 119 12.33 -16.94 -10.58
N PHE A 120 12.78 -18.10 -10.10
CA PHE A 120 12.37 -19.41 -10.61
C PHE A 120 11.44 -20.20 -9.65
N MET A 121 11.27 -19.78 -8.39
CA MET A 121 10.49 -20.48 -7.38
C MET A 121 9.58 -19.51 -6.60
N GLY A 122 8.49 -20.02 -6.04
CA GLY A 122 7.48 -19.25 -5.29
C GLY A 122 6.24 -18.93 -6.12
N PRO A 123 5.24 -18.26 -5.54
CA PRO A 123 3.98 -17.96 -6.21
C PRO A 123 4.18 -17.20 -7.53
N SER A 124 3.62 -17.74 -8.60
CA SER A 124 3.69 -17.14 -9.94
C SER A 124 2.44 -16.32 -10.21
N ARG A 125 2.62 -15.18 -10.84
CA ARG A 125 1.52 -14.37 -11.34
C ARG A 125 0.75 -15.15 -12.42
N THR A 126 -0.56 -15.20 -12.30
CA THR A 126 -1.45 -15.88 -13.24
C THR A 126 -2.05 -14.93 -14.26
N THR A 127 -2.41 -13.73 -13.83
CA THR A 127 -2.94 -12.64 -14.68
C THR A 127 -1.86 -11.56 -14.83
N PRO A 128 -1.48 -11.15 -16.05
CA PRO A 128 -0.51 -10.07 -16.27
C PRO A 128 -0.90 -8.77 -15.55
N PRO A 129 0.07 -7.87 -15.29
CA PRO A 129 -0.27 -6.53 -14.81
C PRO A 129 -1.17 -5.80 -15.82
N GLY A 130 -2.20 -5.10 -15.31
CA GLY A 130 -3.14 -4.34 -16.13
C GLY A 130 -2.54 -3.12 -16.84
N LEU A 131 -1.32 -2.74 -16.49
CA LEU A 131 -0.46 -1.76 -17.16
C LEU A 131 0.97 -2.27 -17.10
N LYS A 132 1.79 -1.94 -18.09
CA LYS A 132 3.25 -2.11 -18.01
C LYS A 132 3.88 -0.93 -17.25
N ILE A 133 5.05 -1.13 -16.69
CA ILE A 133 5.79 -0.06 -15.99
C ILE A 133 6.05 1.14 -16.91
N GLU A 134 6.35 0.88 -18.18
CA GLU A 134 6.63 1.89 -19.20
C GLU A 134 5.38 2.74 -19.51
N GLU A 135 4.21 2.18 -19.35
CA GLU A 135 2.91 2.81 -19.60
C GLU A 135 2.44 3.70 -18.45
N LEU A 136 2.99 3.53 -17.26
CA LEU A 136 2.64 4.36 -16.10
C LEU A 136 2.87 5.87 -16.38
N PRO A 137 2.02 6.77 -15.88
CA PRO A 137 2.33 8.19 -15.84
C PRO A 137 3.55 8.46 -14.93
N PHE A 138 3.95 9.73 -14.82
CA PHE A 138 4.89 10.13 -13.79
C PHE A 138 4.28 9.85 -12.40
N ILE A 139 4.97 9.08 -11.56
CA ILE A 139 4.52 8.75 -10.21
C ILE A 139 5.11 9.76 -9.22
N ASP A 140 4.24 10.47 -8.51
CA ASP A 140 4.64 11.45 -7.49
C ASP A 140 5.10 10.75 -6.21
N PHE A 141 4.33 9.75 -5.75
CA PHE A 141 4.74 8.95 -4.61
C PHE A 141 4.19 7.52 -4.66
N VAL A 142 4.83 6.67 -3.88
CA VAL A 142 4.51 5.25 -3.72
C VAL A 142 4.16 4.99 -2.25
N LEU A 143 3.08 4.28 -1.99
CA LEU A 143 2.69 3.77 -0.68
C LEU A 143 3.06 2.30 -0.59
N ILE A 144 3.87 1.92 0.39
CA ILE A 144 4.19 0.52 0.71
C ILE A 144 3.54 0.18 2.04
N SER A 145 2.71 -0.87 2.07
CA SER A 145 2.03 -1.29 3.30
C SER A 145 2.95 -2.09 4.23
N HIS A 146 3.76 -3.00 3.71
CA HIS A 146 4.68 -3.83 4.47
C HIS A 146 5.72 -4.51 3.56
N ASN A 147 6.58 -5.38 4.12
CA ASN A 147 7.74 -5.91 3.42
C ASN A 147 7.56 -7.28 2.76
N HIS A 148 6.39 -7.91 2.78
CA HIS A 148 6.19 -9.18 2.08
C HIS A 148 6.49 -9.08 0.58
N TYR A 149 6.85 -10.20 -0.05
CA TYR A 149 7.34 -10.20 -1.42
C TYR A 149 6.30 -9.87 -2.47
N ASP A 150 5.02 -10.05 -2.16
CA ASP A 150 3.88 -9.71 -3.01
C ASP A 150 3.43 -8.23 -2.89
N HIS A 151 3.99 -7.47 -1.93
CA HIS A 151 3.76 -6.03 -1.74
C HIS A 151 5.00 -5.17 -2.01
N LEU A 152 6.17 -5.60 -1.58
CA LEU A 152 7.44 -4.93 -1.84
C LEU A 152 8.28 -5.75 -2.83
N ASP A 153 8.01 -5.58 -4.12
CA ASP A 153 8.76 -6.20 -5.20
C ASP A 153 10.01 -5.38 -5.53
N SER A 154 11.17 -5.87 -5.07
CA SER A 154 12.45 -5.19 -5.25
C SER A 154 12.76 -4.88 -6.72
N LYS A 155 12.42 -5.79 -7.65
CA LYS A 155 12.66 -5.60 -9.08
C LYS A 155 11.77 -4.51 -9.66
N THR A 156 10.51 -4.47 -9.25
CA THR A 156 9.58 -3.39 -9.64
C THR A 156 10.07 -2.04 -9.15
N ILE A 157 10.54 -1.94 -7.89
CA ILE A 157 11.10 -0.69 -7.37
C ILE A 157 12.30 -0.24 -8.21
N GLN A 158 13.25 -1.13 -8.53
CA GLN A 158 14.40 -0.80 -9.38
C GLN A 158 13.98 -0.34 -10.77
N LEU A 159 12.98 -0.97 -11.40
CA LEU A 159 12.47 -0.58 -12.71
C LEU A 159 11.80 0.80 -12.67
N LEU A 160 11.01 1.08 -11.64
CA LEU A 160 10.38 2.38 -11.43
C LEU A 160 11.43 3.48 -11.22
N LEU A 161 12.45 3.23 -10.41
CA LEU A 161 13.55 4.15 -10.19
C LEU A 161 14.37 4.39 -11.45
N LYS A 162 14.55 3.37 -12.30
CA LYS A 162 15.21 3.51 -13.61
C LYS A 162 14.38 4.40 -14.55
N LYS A 163 13.04 4.20 -14.57
CA LYS A 163 12.12 5.02 -15.39
C LYS A 163 12.13 6.48 -14.96
N GLN A 164 12.23 6.75 -13.65
CA GLN A 164 12.19 8.09 -13.05
C GLN A 164 13.50 8.46 -12.32
N ASN A 165 14.66 8.20 -12.95
CA ASN A 165 15.96 8.31 -12.28
C ASN A 165 16.33 9.73 -11.83
N VAL A 166 15.88 10.76 -12.54
CA VAL A 166 16.13 12.18 -12.20
C VAL A 166 15.19 12.63 -11.10
N ASN A 167 13.89 12.47 -11.31
CA ASN A 167 12.82 12.86 -10.40
C ASN A 167 12.17 11.61 -9.81
N GLN A 168 12.87 10.96 -8.88
CA GLN A 168 12.36 9.77 -8.25
C GLN A 168 11.09 10.06 -7.44
N PRO A 169 10.11 9.11 -7.39
CA PRO A 169 8.97 9.25 -6.51
C PRO A 169 9.40 9.27 -5.04
N THR A 170 8.57 9.87 -4.19
CA THR A 170 8.70 9.72 -2.75
C THR A 170 8.08 8.39 -2.32
N PHE A 171 8.79 7.58 -1.54
CA PHE A 171 8.27 6.34 -0.97
C PHE A 171 7.82 6.61 0.45
N PHE A 172 6.54 6.46 0.72
CA PHE A 172 6.00 6.40 2.07
C PHE A 172 5.94 4.95 2.51
N VAL A 173 6.61 4.64 3.59
CA VAL A 173 6.82 3.27 4.06
C VAL A 173 6.66 3.19 5.58
N PRO A 174 6.26 2.06 6.15
CA PRO A 174 6.29 1.88 7.60
C PRO A 174 7.73 1.81 8.13
N LEU A 175 7.88 2.01 9.43
CA LEU A 175 9.18 2.06 10.12
C LEU A 175 10.08 0.87 9.79
N LYS A 176 11.37 1.15 9.66
CA LYS A 176 12.49 0.23 9.37
C LYS A 176 12.47 -0.39 7.97
N LEU A 177 11.75 0.21 7.02
CA LEU A 177 11.80 -0.17 5.59
C LEU A 177 12.75 0.70 4.76
N ARG A 178 13.18 1.86 5.27
CA ARG A 178 14.11 2.78 4.58
C ARG A 178 15.35 2.08 4.04
N ASP A 179 16.00 1.28 4.87
CA ASP A 179 17.25 0.62 4.49
C ASP A 179 17.08 -0.34 3.31
N ILE A 180 15.94 -1.02 3.24
CA ILE A 180 15.61 -1.89 2.11
C ILE A 180 15.46 -1.07 0.84
N LEU A 181 14.67 0.02 0.88
CA LEU A 181 14.44 0.88 -0.29
C LEU A 181 15.72 1.61 -0.72
N SER A 182 16.52 2.10 0.22
CA SER A 182 17.79 2.78 -0.07
C SER A 182 18.79 1.85 -0.76
N LYS A 183 18.87 0.59 -0.34
CA LYS A 183 19.71 -0.44 -1.02
C LYS A 183 19.23 -0.73 -2.45
N LEU A 184 17.96 -0.50 -2.77
CA LEU A 184 17.41 -0.61 -4.12
C LEU A 184 17.65 0.66 -4.97
N GLY A 185 18.17 1.75 -4.37
CA GLY A 185 18.49 3.00 -5.05
C GLY A 185 17.49 4.13 -4.82
N ALA A 186 16.48 3.94 -3.94
CA ALA A 186 15.53 5.00 -3.60
C ALA A 186 16.21 6.09 -2.74
N ARG A 187 16.08 7.35 -3.15
CA ARG A 187 16.64 8.52 -2.46
C ARG A 187 15.64 9.22 -1.56
N ASN A 188 14.35 9.17 -1.93
CA ASN A 188 13.29 9.87 -1.25
C ASN A 188 12.42 8.86 -0.50
N VAL A 189 12.79 8.51 0.74
CA VAL A 189 12.05 7.54 1.58
C VAL A 189 11.62 8.21 2.87
N MET A 190 10.33 8.18 3.16
CA MET A 190 9.71 8.70 4.38
C MET A 190 9.11 7.55 5.18
N GLU A 191 9.69 7.29 6.34
CA GLU A 191 9.20 6.27 7.26
C GLU A 191 8.14 6.82 8.18
N HIS A 192 7.06 6.08 8.36
CA HIS A 192 5.97 6.41 9.25
C HIS A 192 5.76 5.36 10.33
N GLU A 193 5.55 5.85 11.53
CA GLU A 193 4.90 5.11 12.60
C GLU A 193 3.38 5.18 12.43
N TRP A 194 2.62 4.27 13.06
CA TRP A 194 1.16 4.37 13.07
C TRP A 194 0.69 5.72 13.62
N TRP A 195 -0.33 6.26 12.98
CA TRP A 195 -0.95 7.55 13.27
C TRP A 195 -0.11 8.76 12.87
N GLN A 196 1.08 8.57 12.34
CA GLN A 196 1.90 9.66 11.83
C GLN A 196 1.31 10.22 10.52
N MET A 197 1.45 11.53 10.34
CA MET A 197 1.02 12.28 9.16
C MET A 197 2.19 13.04 8.54
N THR A 198 2.21 13.07 7.23
CA THR A 198 3.07 13.97 6.44
C THR A 198 2.23 14.70 5.41
N GLN A 199 2.45 16.00 5.29
CA GLN A 199 1.90 16.81 4.22
C GLN A 199 2.73 16.60 2.95
N PHE A 200 2.08 16.20 1.85
CA PHE A 200 2.69 16.08 0.54
C PHE A 200 1.89 16.92 -0.46
N LYS A 201 2.42 18.06 -0.89
CA LYS A 201 1.66 19.05 -1.67
C LYS A 201 0.34 19.39 -0.96
N ASN A 202 -0.80 19.19 -1.63
CA ASN A 202 -2.14 19.41 -1.09
C ASN A 202 -2.77 18.16 -0.42
N LEU A 203 -2.01 17.07 -0.27
CA LEU A 203 -2.49 15.83 0.34
C LEU A 203 -1.88 15.60 1.72
N GLU A 204 -2.69 15.15 2.66
CA GLU A 204 -2.25 14.57 3.93
C GLU A 204 -2.08 13.05 3.76
N ILE A 205 -0.89 12.52 4.08
CA ILE A 205 -0.58 11.10 4.02
C ILE A 205 -0.44 10.57 5.44
N HIS A 206 -1.35 9.70 5.86
CA HIS A 206 -1.34 9.12 7.19
C HIS A 206 -1.10 7.62 7.13
N SER A 207 -0.22 7.10 7.97
CA SER A 207 -0.15 5.67 8.26
C SER A 207 -1.12 5.31 9.39
N VAL A 208 -1.77 4.15 9.29
CA VAL A 208 -2.73 3.68 10.28
C VAL A 208 -2.47 2.21 10.63
N PRO A 209 -2.80 1.77 11.86
CA PRO A 209 -2.64 0.38 12.25
C PRO A 209 -3.58 -0.54 11.47
N VAL A 210 -3.08 -1.72 11.14
CA VAL A 210 -3.85 -2.85 10.62
C VAL A 210 -3.32 -4.13 11.26
N GLN A 211 -4.12 -5.18 11.24
CA GLN A 211 -3.80 -6.46 11.87
C GLN A 211 -3.00 -7.34 10.92
N HIS A 212 -1.66 -7.26 10.97
CA HIS A 212 -0.81 -8.04 10.07
C HIS A 212 0.55 -8.37 10.72
N TRP A 213 1.55 -8.68 9.92
CA TRP A 213 2.92 -8.99 10.31
C TRP A 213 3.89 -8.67 9.18
N SER A 214 5.17 -8.79 9.46
CA SER A 214 6.21 -8.56 8.45
C SER A 214 7.29 -9.63 8.50
N LYS A 215 7.79 -10.02 7.33
CA LYS A 215 8.93 -10.93 7.19
C LYS A 215 9.44 -10.92 5.76
N ARG A 216 10.76 -10.95 5.60
CA ARG A 216 11.40 -11.05 4.29
C ARG A 216 12.56 -12.05 4.30
N THR A 217 13.16 -12.30 5.46
CA THR A 217 14.25 -13.24 5.67
C THR A 217 13.94 -14.21 6.80
N PHE A 218 14.84 -15.15 7.08
CA PHE A 218 14.61 -16.14 8.14
C PHE A 218 14.55 -15.50 9.55
N ASN A 219 15.23 -14.38 9.77
CA ASN A 219 15.48 -13.83 11.12
C ASN A 219 14.89 -12.42 11.31
N ASP A 220 13.99 -11.95 10.45
CA ASP A 220 13.45 -10.59 10.49
C ASP A 220 11.95 -10.49 10.75
N THR A 221 11.33 -11.57 11.25
CA THR A 221 9.90 -11.56 11.59
C THR A 221 9.59 -10.37 12.51
N ASN A 222 8.64 -9.53 12.07
CA ASN A 222 8.18 -8.33 12.77
C ASN A 222 9.28 -7.30 13.12
N LYS A 223 10.42 -7.33 12.43
CA LYS A 223 11.47 -6.32 12.61
C LYS A 223 11.23 -5.03 11.83
N THR A 224 10.31 -5.03 10.89
CA THR A 224 9.77 -3.84 10.22
C THR A 224 8.29 -3.70 10.55
N LEU A 225 7.79 -2.47 10.56
CA LEU A 225 6.38 -2.21 10.79
C LEU A 225 5.56 -2.54 9.53
N TRP A 226 4.24 -2.64 9.68
CA TRP A 226 3.22 -2.72 8.63
C TRP A 226 2.14 -1.68 8.90
N CYS A 227 1.39 -1.25 7.88
CA CYS A 227 0.34 -0.25 8.04
C CYS A 227 -0.64 -0.25 6.86
N GLY A 228 -1.81 0.31 7.09
CA GLY A 228 -2.65 0.87 6.05
C GLY A 228 -2.31 2.35 5.81
N TRP A 229 -2.80 2.93 4.72
CA TRP A 229 -2.56 4.31 4.37
C TRP A 229 -3.85 5.08 4.15
N VAL A 230 -4.00 6.23 4.78
CA VAL A 230 -5.05 7.18 4.49
C VAL A 230 -4.45 8.36 3.71
N VAL A 231 -4.98 8.60 2.53
CA VAL A 231 -4.67 9.77 1.70
C VAL A 231 -5.88 10.70 1.75
N LYS A 232 -5.68 11.93 2.20
CA LYS A 232 -6.75 12.90 2.36
C LYS A 232 -6.41 14.17 1.57
N SER A 233 -7.32 14.58 0.72
CA SER A 233 -7.37 15.93 0.13
C SER A 233 -8.48 16.76 0.78
N ASN A 234 -8.70 17.97 0.29
CA ASN A 234 -9.77 18.82 0.81
C ASN A 234 -11.16 18.18 0.68
N ASN A 235 -11.42 17.46 -0.42
CA ASN A 235 -12.74 16.96 -0.77
C ASN A 235 -12.81 15.44 -0.94
N PHE A 236 -11.70 14.73 -0.77
CA PHE A 236 -11.64 13.28 -1.01
C PHE A 236 -10.76 12.58 0.00
N LYS A 237 -11.22 11.44 0.50
CA LYS A 237 -10.53 10.63 1.48
C LYS A 237 -10.47 9.18 1.02
N TYR A 238 -9.26 8.72 0.76
CA TYR A 238 -8.96 7.36 0.31
C TYR A 238 -8.31 6.55 1.43
N PHE A 239 -8.71 5.28 1.57
CA PHE A 239 -8.08 4.34 2.50
C PHE A 239 -7.56 3.11 1.75
N PHE A 240 -6.25 2.98 1.67
CA PHE A 240 -5.56 1.77 1.27
C PHE A 240 -5.33 0.91 2.50
N VAL A 241 -6.05 -0.22 2.60
CA VAL A 241 -6.01 -1.05 3.81
C VAL A 241 -4.69 -1.80 3.94
N GLY A 242 -4.05 -2.20 2.83
CA GLY A 242 -2.96 -3.17 2.86
C GLY A 242 -3.46 -4.56 3.24
N ASP A 243 -2.57 -5.44 3.69
CA ASP A 243 -2.96 -6.75 4.20
C ASP A 243 -3.38 -6.68 5.67
N THR A 244 -4.44 -7.41 6.01
CA THR A 244 -4.97 -7.39 7.36
C THR A 244 -5.88 -8.59 7.68
N GLY A 245 -5.78 -9.10 8.90
CA GLY A 245 -6.90 -9.76 9.56
C GLY A 245 -7.91 -8.73 10.07
N TYR A 246 -9.10 -9.15 10.45
CA TYR A 246 -10.07 -8.24 11.05
C TYR A 246 -9.69 -7.90 12.50
N SER A 247 -9.70 -6.61 12.82
CA SER A 247 -9.43 -6.13 14.18
C SER A 247 -10.25 -4.89 14.54
N LYS A 248 -10.18 -4.49 15.81
CA LYS A 248 -10.80 -3.26 16.29
C LYS A 248 -10.15 -1.99 15.74
N ASP A 249 -8.96 -2.07 15.16
CA ASP A 249 -8.27 -0.93 14.56
C ASP A 249 -9.15 -0.16 13.55
N PHE A 250 -10.03 -0.84 12.81
CA PHE A 250 -10.93 -0.21 11.85
C PHE A 250 -11.94 0.75 12.49
N LYS A 251 -12.40 0.43 13.71
CA LYS A 251 -13.26 1.32 14.49
C LYS A 251 -12.49 2.54 15.00
N ASP A 252 -11.25 2.36 15.39
CA ASP A 252 -10.38 3.45 15.82
C ASP A 252 -10.02 4.38 14.67
N ILE A 253 -9.76 3.81 13.47
CA ILE A 253 -9.53 4.56 12.23
C ILE A 253 -10.78 5.39 11.89
N GLN A 254 -11.98 4.78 11.93
CA GLN A 254 -13.23 5.50 11.68
C GLN A 254 -13.46 6.63 12.68
N LYS A 255 -13.18 6.39 13.95
CA LYS A 255 -13.31 7.41 15.00
C LYS A 255 -12.41 8.62 14.74
N LYS A 256 -11.20 8.39 14.19
CA LYS A 256 -10.23 9.45 13.90
C LYS A 256 -10.55 10.19 12.59
N PHE A 257 -10.92 9.48 11.54
CA PHE A 257 -11.04 10.06 10.19
C PHE A 257 -12.48 10.29 9.72
N GLY A 258 -13.47 9.74 10.43
CA GLY A 258 -14.86 9.72 9.97
C GLY A 258 -15.06 8.69 8.84
N SER A 259 -15.91 9.02 7.87
CA SER A 259 -16.15 8.17 6.68
C SER A 259 -15.08 8.36 5.62
N PHE A 260 -14.94 7.36 4.74
CA PHE A 260 -14.07 7.41 3.58
C PHE A 260 -14.88 7.48 2.29
N ASP A 261 -14.38 8.19 1.28
CA ASP A 261 -15.03 8.25 -0.03
C ASP A 261 -14.73 6.98 -0.82
N LEU A 262 -13.50 6.44 -0.68
CA LEU A 262 -13.08 5.20 -1.30
C LEU A 262 -12.14 4.43 -0.36
N SER A 263 -12.31 3.10 -0.29
CA SER A 263 -11.35 2.19 0.35
C SER A 263 -11.00 1.04 -0.59
N THR A 264 -9.74 0.58 -0.56
CA THR A 264 -9.36 -0.69 -1.19
C THR A 264 -9.11 -1.71 -0.09
N ILE A 265 -9.88 -2.81 -0.10
CA ILE A 265 -9.97 -3.78 1.00
C ILE A 265 -9.57 -5.16 0.48
N PRO A 266 -8.65 -5.89 1.16
CA PRO A 266 -8.26 -7.24 0.74
C PRO A 266 -9.41 -8.22 0.96
N ILE A 267 -9.55 -9.18 0.01
CA ILE A 267 -10.56 -10.24 0.08
C ILE A 267 -9.99 -11.63 -0.19
N GLY A 268 -8.70 -11.77 -0.41
CA GLY A 268 -8.01 -13.02 -0.72
C GLY A 268 -6.96 -13.42 0.31
N ALA A 269 -6.36 -14.57 0.10
CA ALA A 269 -5.34 -15.20 0.96
C ALA A 269 -5.87 -15.58 2.37
N TYR A 270 -7.11 -16.06 2.47
CA TYR A 270 -7.75 -16.32 3.76
C TYR A 270 -7.86 -17.79 4.16
N ALA A 271 -7.61 -18.75 3.29
CA ALA A 271 -7.74 -20.16 3.61
C ALA A 271 -6.39 -20.87 3.84
N PRO A 272 -6.29 -21.81 4.78
CA PRO A 272 -7.35 -22.17 5.73
C PRO A 272 -7.48 -21.17 6.88
N ARG A 273 -8.71 -20.94 7.33
CA ARG A 273 -8.98 -19.92 8.38
C ARG A 273 -8.23 -20.11 9.68
N TRP A 274 -7.99 -21.38 10.10
CA TRP A 274 -7.25 -21.66 11.34
C TRP A 274 -5.82 -21.08 11.33
N PHE A 275 -5.23 -20.90 10.14
CA PHE A 275 -3.86 -20.39 9.96
C PHE A 275 -3.85 -18.93 9.50
N MET A 276 -4.76 -18.51 8.61
CA MET A 276 -4.74 -17.20 7.96
C MET A 276 -5.52 -16.11 8.71
N LYS A 277 -6.46 -16.47 9.59
CA LYS A 277 -7.40 -15.53 10.22
C LYS A 277 -6.76 -14.31 10.87
N ASP A 278 -5.63 -14.48 11.53
CA ASP A 278 -4.96 -13.40 12.25
C ASP A 278 -4.23 -12.42 11.32
N SER A 279 -4.05 -12.77 10.05
CA SER A 279 -3.25 -12.00 9.08
C SER A 279 -4.03 -11.54 7.86
N HIS A 280 -5.09 -12.27 7.49
CA HIS A 280 -5.90 -12.03 6.30
C HIS A 280 -7.39 -12.16 6.64
N CYS A 281 -8.15 -11.11 6.36
CA CYS A 281 -9.60 -11.17 6.46
C CYS A 281 -10.18 -12.01 5.31
N ASN A 282 -11.30 -12.70 5.60
CA ASN A 282 -12.12 -13.30 4.56
C ASN A 282 -13.13 -12.27 4.02
N VAL A 283 -14.00 -12.68 3.11
CA VAL A 283 -14.92 -11.76 2.43
C VAL A 283 -15.95 -11.15 3.39
N GLU A 284 -16.47 -11.92 4.36
CA GLU A 284 -17.38 -11.43 5.38
C GLU A 284 -16.71 -10.36 6.26
N GLU A 285 -15.47 -10.60 6.66
CA GLU A 285 -14.68 -9.67 7.46
C GLU A 285 -14.31 -8.42 6.62
N ALA A 286 -14.04 -8.56 5.32
CA ALA A 286 -13.83 -7.42 4.43
C ALA A 286 -15.09 -6.52 4.31
N ILE A 287 -16.28 -7.13 4.24
CA ILE A 287 -17.55 -6.39 4.28
C ILE A 287 -17.74 -5.72 5.66
N GLN A 288 -17.31 -6.37 6.74
CA GLN A 288 -17.36 -5.76 8.05
C GLN A 288 -16.40 -4.56 8.16
N ILE A 289 -15.19 -4.66 7.57
CA ILE A 289 -14.24 -3.53 7.47
C ILE A 289 -14.90 -2.36 6.73
N HIS A 290 -15.50 -2.59 5.55
CA HIS A 290 -16.24 -1.58 4.79
C HIS A 290 -17.25 -0.82 5.65
N LYS A 291 -18.04 -1.57 6.43
CA LYS A 291 -19.07 -0.99 7.35
C LYS A 291 -18.43 -0.24 8.50
N ASP A 292 -17.42 -0.80 9.16
CA ASP A 292 -16.77 -0.22 10.33
C ASP A 292 -16.07 1.10 9.99
N VAL A 293 -15.39 1.19 8.84
CA VAL A 293 -14.74 2.43 8.40
C VAL A 293 -15.72 3.41 7.74
N LYS A 294 -16.98 3.02 7.56
CA LYS A 294 -18.01 3.80 6.86
C LYS A 294 -17.57 4.27 5.49
N SER A 295 -17.00 3.37 4.71
CA SER A 295 -16.60 3.69 3.34
C SER A 295 -17.83 3.87 2.47
N LYS A 296 -17.89 4.96 1.69
CA LYS A 296 -18.98 5.18 0.71
C LYS A 296 -18.84 4.19 -0.45
N LYS A 297 -17.59 3.96 -0.88
CA LYS A 297 -17.27 2.99 -1.92
C LYS A 297 -16.08 2.14 -1.47
N SER A 298 -16.11 0.86 -1.76
CA SER A 298 -14.97 -0.04 -1.56
C SER A 298 -14.67 -0.84 -2.82
N ILE A 299 -13.41 -1.07 -3.08
CA ILE A 299 -12.91 -1.91 -4.17
C ILE A 299 -12.13 -3.05 -3.56
N ALA A 300 -12.47 -4.26 -3.96
CA ALA A 300 -11.79 -5.47 -3.54
C ALA A 300 -10.38 -5.55 -4.14
N MET A 301 -9.39 -5.93 -3.33
CA MET A 301 -8.02 -6.16 -3.74
C MET A 301 -7.45 -7.47 -3.19
N HIS A 302 -6.19 -7.77 -3.47
CA HIS A 302 -5.46 -8.93 -2.98
C HIS A 302 -6.06 -10.27 -3.41
N TRP A 303 -6.57 -10.35 -4.64
CA TRP A 303 -7.17 -11.54 -5.25
C TRP A 303 -6.77 -11.63 -6.75
N GLY A 304 -7.01 -12.79 -7.39
CA GLY A 304 -6.97 -12.94 -8.84
C GLY A 304 -5.60 -12.76 -9.51
N THR A 305 -4.51 -12.65 -8.76
CA THR A 305 -3.17 -12.38 -9.30
C THR A 305 -2.17 -13.49 -8.95
N PHE A 306 -2.13 -13.93 -7.72
CA PHE A 306 -1.26 -15.00 -7.21
C PHE A 306 -2.07 -16.03 -6.45
N GLN A 307 -1.81 -17.33 -6.66
CA GLN A 307 -2.32 -18.39 -5.81
C GLN A 307 -1.43 -18.50 -4.57
N LEU A 308 -1.78 -17.78 -3.52
CA LEU A 308 -1.00 -17.71 -2.28
C LEU A 308 -1.40 -18.81 -1.28
N THR A 309 -2.68 -19.07 -1.15
CA THR A 309 -3.34 -19.87 -0.12
C THR A 309 -4.26 -20.95 -0.72
N ASP A 310 -5.13 -21.55 0.06
CA ASP A 310 -5.83 -22.79 -0.33
C ASP A 310 -7.23 -22.54 -0.96
N GLU A 311 -7.74 -21.30 -0.92
CA GLU A 311 -9.00 -20.98 -1.62
C GLU A 311 -8.81 -20.91 -3.13
N PRO A 312 -9.83 -21.28 -3.94
CA PRO A 312 -9.85 -21.00 -5.38
C PRO A 312 -9.74 -19.50 -5.67
N MET A 313 -8.96 -19.12 -6.68
CA MET A 313 -8.68 -17.70 -6.97
C MET A 313 -9.93 -16.88 -7.33
N ASP A 314 -11.01 -17.51 -7.79
CA ASP A 314 -12.29 -16.87 -8.13
C ASP A 314 -13.33 -16.93 -7.00
N GLU A 315 -13.08 -17.71 -5.94
CA GLU A 315 -13.99 -17.81 -4.80
C GLU A 315 -14.23 -16.45 -4.12
N PRO A 316 -13.19 -15.61 -3.86
CA PRO A 316 -13.39 -14.33 -3.17
C PRO A 316 -14.40 -13.42 -3.86
N ILE A 317 -14.36 -13.32 -5.20
CA ILE A 317 -15.31 -12.46 -5.94
C ILE A 317 -16.70 -13.05 -6.04
N LYS A 318 -16.83 -14.38 -6.10
CA LYS A 318 -18.13 -15.06 -6.06
C LYS A 318 -18.81 -14.82 -4.70
N LEU A 319 -18.06 -15.02 -3.60
CA LEU A 319 -18.55 -14.75 -2.26
C LEU A 319 -18.88 -13.26 -2.05
N LEU A 320 -18.06 -12.35 -2.56
CA LEU A 320 -18.36 -10.92 -2.48
C LEU A 320 -19.68 -10.57 -3.17
N GLN A 321 -19.92 -11.11 -4.36
CA GLN A 321 -21.18 -10.89 -5.09
C GLN A 321 -22.38 -11.47 -4.37
N GLU A 322 -22.26 -12.67 -3.81
CA GLU A 322 -23.32 -13.33 -3.06
C GLU A 322 -23.67 -12.56 -1.78
N LEU A 323 -22.65 -12.28 -0.94
CA LEU A 323 -22.83 -11.65 0.36
C LEU A 323 -23.31 -10.19 0.24
N THR A 324 -22.79 -9.43 -0.72
CA THR A 324 -23.28 -8.05 -0.96
C THR A 324 -24.74 -8.05 -1.38
N LYS A 325 -25.17 -9.01 -2.22
CA LYS A 325 -26.57 -9.18 -2.59
C LYS A 325 -27.46 -9.53 -1.37
N GLN A 326 -27.02 -10.49 -0.55
CA GLN A 326 -27.73 -10.90 0.67
C GLN A 326 -27.87 -9.73 1.66
N LEU A 327 -26.81 -8.94 1.84
CA LEU A 327 -26.75 -7.81 2.76
C LEU A 327 -27.31 -6.51 2.17
N LYS A 328 -27.83 -6.52 0.96
CA LYS A 328 -28.37 -5.37 0.22
C LYS A 328 -27.34 -4.21 0.09
N ILE A 329 -26.08 -4.55 -0.05
CA ILE A 329 -24.99 -3.61 -0.38
C ILE A 329 -24.94 -3.51 -1.90
N SER A 330 -25.02 -2.30 -2.43
CA SER A 330 -25.03 -2.11 -3.89
C SER A 330 -23.65 -2.40 -4.51
N LYS A 331 -23.64 -2.68 -5.82
CA LYS A 331 -22.40 -2.85 -6.57
C LYS A 331 -21.57 -1.55 -6.64
N ASP A 332 -22.19 -0.40 -6.38
CA ASP A 332 -21.49 0.88 -6.30
C ASP A 332 -20.84 1.10 -4.94
N GLU A 333 -21.38 0.46 -3.88
CA GLU A 333 -20.84 0.55 -2.52
C GLU A 333 -19.66 -0.40 -2.32
N PHE A 334 -19.76 -1.67 -2.71
CA PHE A 334 -18.64 -2.60 -2.64
C PHE A 334 -18.57 -3.47 -3.89
N SER A 335 -17.50 -3.30 -4.65
CA SER A 335 -17.28 -4.00 -5.92
C SER A 335 -15.85 -4.48 -6.06
N TYR A 336 -15.60 -5.19 -7.16
CA TYR A 336 -14.25 -5.50 -7.64
C TYR A 336 -14.02 -4.85 -9.01
N MET A 337 -12.76 -4.78 -9.41
CA MET A 337 -12.33 -4.31 -10.73
C MET A 337 -11.74 -5.46 -11.54
N THR A 338 -11.73 -5.32 -12.85
CA THR A 338 -10.98 -6.18 -13.77
C THR A 338 -9.55 -5.65 -13.89
N HIS A 339 -8.55 -6.53 -14.05
CA HIS A 339 -7.16 -6.10 -14.29
C HIS A 339 -7.08 -5.16 -15.51
N GLY A 340 -6.44 -4.01 -15.33
CA GLY A 340 -6.36 -2.95 -16.34
C GLY A 340 -7.51 -1.94 -16.31
N GLN A 341 -8.60 -2.22 -15.62
CA GLN A 341 -9.74 -1.30 -15.56
C GLN A 341 -9.38 0.01 -14.85
N THR A 342 -9.79 1.13 -15.44
CA THR A 342 -9.78 2.47 -14.82
C THR A 342 -11.20 2.90 -14.52
N ARG A 343 -11.44 3.50 -13.35
CA ARG A 343 -12.72 4.11 -12.94
C ARG A 343 -12.50 5.55 -12.49
N LYS A 344 -13.43 6.43 -12.80
CA LYS A 344 -13.56 7.75 -12.16
C LYS A 344 -14.12 7.56 -10.75
N ILE A 345 -13.61 8.33 -9.79
CA ILE A 345 -13.94 8.20 -8.36
C ILE A 345 -14.28 9.55 -7.73
#